data_c893d128f8d2bdf47fa49334f8b29d7c
#
_entry.id   c893d128f8d2bdf47fa49334f8b29d7c
#
_cell.length_a   1.000
_cell.length_b   1.000
_cell.length_c   1.000
_cell.angle_alpha   90.00
_cell.angle_beta   90.00
_cell.angle_gamma   90.00
#
_symmetry.space_group_name_H-M   'P 1'
#
loop_
_entity.id
_entity.type
_entity.pdbx_description
1 polymer ?
#
loop_
_entity_poly.entity_id
_entity_poly.type
_entity_poly.pdbx_seq_one_letter_code
_entity_poly.pdbx_strand_id
1 'polypeptide(L)'
;MSVLLKALLVSAITGAIAAPARLEARQESSSNETSSSTIEAWDAGSVSQFPIHESCNATQAHQIAVGLNETIQLAEHAKEHVLRYKNSSEIYRRYFGDRPPYEVIGAYDIIVSGDKGGVLFRCDNPDGNCNLPNWGGHWRGSNATDETVICDLSYSTRRSLSQMCALGYNVAESPTNTFWAGDLLHRLYHMPAIGWEYIEHFADDYEEVVELALSENTTSTHDSDTLQYFALEAWAYDIAVPGVGCSEESHSDAATSSSSAPALPAITTSASATQTQAPSSTLSIPPVSMEW
;
A
#
# COMPACT_ATOMS: atom_id res chain seq x y z
N MET A 1 2.88 54.76 -60.24
CA MET A 1 3.87 53.78 -59.75
C MET A 1 4.34 54.33 -58.41
N SER A 2 3.71 53.89 -57.32
CA SER A 2 3.98 54.38 -55.98
C SER A 2 4.59 53.26 -55.14
N VAL A 3 5.77 53.52 -54.62
CA VAL A 3 6.48 52.64 -53.70
C VAL A 3 6.12 53.01 -52.26
N LEU A 4 5.38 52.12 -51.55
CA LEU A 4 5.05 52.33 -50.17
C LEU A 4 6.16 51.71 -49.27
N LEU A 5 6.84 52.59 -48.58
CA LEU A 5 7.88 52.30 -47.57
C LEU A 5 7.17 51.95 -46.26
N LYS A 6 7.27 50.70 -45.79
CA LYS A 6 6.80 50.30 -44.47
C LYS A 6 7.93 50.54 -43.46
N ALA A 7 7.73 51.48 -42.56
CA ALA A 7 8.59 51.69 -41.43
C ALA A 7 8.27 50.64 -40.31
N LEU A 8 9.27 49.87 -39.86
CA LEU A 8 9.20 49.03 -38.68
C LEU A 8 9.47 49.90 -37.43
N LEU A 9 8.48 50.03 -36.57
CA LEU A 9 8.67 50.55 -35.22
C LEU A 9 9.18 49.41 -34.31
N VAL A 10 10.39 49.55 -33.86
CA VAL A 10 10.96 48.71 -32.79
C VAL A 10 10.67 49.40 -31.45
N SER A 11 9.71 48.84 -30.70
CA SER A 11 9.45 49.26 -29.31
C SER A 11 10.46 48.61 -28.38
N ALA A 12 11.36 49.37 -27.81
CA ALA A 12 12.24 48.94 -26.73
C ALA A 12 11.45 48.96 -25.41
N ILE A 13 11.20 47.78 -24.84
CA ILE A 13 10.64 47.64 -23.50
C ILE A 13 11.82 47.70 -22.52
N THR A 14 11.99 48.84 -21.85
CA THR A 14 12.88 48.98 -20.70
C THR A 14 12.20 48.38 -19.47
N GLY A 15 12.61 47.15 -19.08
CA GLY A 15 12.19 46.55 -17.84
C GLY A 15 12.84 47.25 -16.64
N ALA A 16 12.02 47.91 -15.83
CA ALA A 16 12.46 48.43 -14.53
C ALA A 16 12.58 47.27 -13.55
N ILE A 17 13.81 46.98 -13.11
CA ILE A 17 14.07 46.04 -11.99
C ILE A 17 13.79 46.84 -10.70
N ALA A 18 12.67 46.53 -10.05
CA ALA A 18 12.36 47.00 -8.72
C ALA A 18 13.24 46.26 -7.70
N ALA A 19 14.17 46.96 -7.06
CA ALA A 19 14.90 46.41 -5.92
C ALA A 19 13.96 46.31 -4.70
N PRO A 20 14.09 45.24 -3.86
CA PRO A 20 13.27 45.16 -2.67
C PRO A 20 13.60 46.27 -1.69
N ALA A 21 12.58 47.04 -1.29
CA ALA A 21 12.70 48.07 -0.27
C ALA A 21 13.06 47.42 1.08
N ARG A 22 14.19 47.83 1.63
CA ARG A 22 14.62 47.46 2.98
C ARG A 22 13.71 48.19 3.97
N LEU A 23 12.81 47.47 4.62
CA LEU A 23 12.04 48.00 5.75
C LEU A 23 12.98 48.15 6.94
N GLU A 24 13.35 49.40 7.24
CA GLU A 24 14.02 49.73 8.49
C GLU A 24 13.00 49.56 9.65
N ALA A 25 13.34 48.72 10.59
CA ALA A 25 12.54 48.50 11.79
C ALA A 25 12.58 49.74 12.67
N ARG A 26 11.43 50.38 12.85
CA ARG A 26 11.22 51.47 13.82
C ARG A 26 11.24 50.87 15.22
N GLN A 27 12.29 51.12 16.01
CA GLN A 27 12.34 50.80 17.43
C GLN A 27 11.36 51.72 18.18
N GLU A 28 10.23 51.20 18.58
CA GLU A 28 9.43 51.77 19.65
C GLU A 28 9.67 50.96 20.92
N SER A 29 10.38 51.52 21.88
CA SER A 29 10.46 51.04 23.25
C SER A 29 9.08 51.13 23.90
N SER A 30 8.38 50.03 24.03
CA SER A 30 7.28 49.86 24.97
C SER A 30 7.42 48.52 25.67
N SER A 31 7.71 48.63 26.95
CA SER A 31 7.71 47.48 27.88
C SER A 31 6.27 46.99 28.04
N ASN A 32 5.90 46.01 27.28
CA ASN A 32 4.76 45.13 27.53
C ASN A 32 5.25 43.69 27.33
N GLU A 33 5.09 42.88 28.33
CA GLU A 33 5.30 41.45 28.25
C GLU A 33 4.33 40.88 27.20
N THR A 34 4.80 40.87 25.97
CA THR A 34 4.10 40.22 24.89
C THR A 34 4.56 38.78 24.91
N SER A 35 3.67 37.87 25.32
CA SER A 35 3.81 36.46 25.01
C SER A 35 4.17 36.37 23.54
N SER A 36 5.42 36.08 23.23
CA SER A 36 5.88 35.75 21.90
C SER A 36 5.19 34.42 21.54
N SER A 37 4.07 34.49 20.85
CA SER A 37 3.53 33.31 20.18
C SER A 37 4.56 32.96 19.11
N THR A 38 5.47 32.04 19.42
CA THR A 38 6.29 31.38 18.42
C THR A 38 5.33 30.76 17.42
N ILE A 39 5.33 31.27 16.20
CA ILE A 39 4.60 30.64 15.10
C ILE A 39 5.29 29.30 14.91
N GLU A 40 4.62 28.22 15.31
CA GLU A 40 5.10 26.86 15.07
C GLU A 40 5.12 26.58 13.56
N ALA A 41 6.05 25.73 13.12
CA ALA A 41 6.06 25.25 11.74
C ALA A 41 4.74 24.53 11.43
N TRP A 42 4.27 24.61 10.19
CA TRP A 42 2.98 24.00 9.78
C TRP A 42 2.92 22.48 10.00
N ASP A 43 4.08 21.84 10.04
CA ASP A 43 4.27 20.38 10.25
C ASP A 43 4.73 20.06 11.70
N ALA A 44 4.64 21.03 12.62
CA ALA A 44 5.01 20.83 14.01
C ALA A 44 4.14 19.73 14.63
N GLY A 45 4.78 18.72 15.22
CA GLY A 45 4.11 17.57 15.81
C GLY A 45 3.78 16.43 14.84
N SER A 46 4.04 16.58 13.55
CA SER A 46 3.88 15.50 12.57
C SER A 46 4.82 14.32 12.88
N VAL A 47 4.29 13.10 12.79
CA VAL A 47 4.98 11.84 13.06
C VAL A 47 5.18 11.08 11.75
N SER A 48 6.43 10.74 11.43
CA SER A 48 6.80 10.08 10.17
C SER A 48 6.80 8.54 10.24
N GLN A 49 6.70 7.96 11.43
CA GLN A 49 6.68 6.51 11.64
C GLN A 49 5.48 6.13 12.49
N PHE A 50 4.82 5.03 12.16
CA PHE A 50 3.72 4.52 12.96
C PHE A 50 4.19 4.11 14.36
N PRO A 51 3.60 4.65 15.45
CA PRO A 51 3.95 4.31 16.80
C PRO A 51 3.62 2.86 17.15
N ILE A 52 4.51 2.23 17.92
CA ILE A 52 4.32 0.88 18.46
C ILE A 52 4.36 1.00 19.98
N HIS A 53 3.34 0.46 20.65
CA HIS A 53 3.18 0.54 22.10
C HIS A 53 4.20 -0.31 22.84
N GLU A 54 4.56 0.10 24.05
CA GLU A 54 5.52 -0.59 24.93
C GLU A 54 5.07 -2.00 25.38
N SER A 55 3.79 -2.36 25.18
CA SER A 55 3.29 -3.73 25.39
C SER A 55 3.92 -4.75 24.44
N CYS A 56 4.47 -4.29 23.30
CA CYS A 56 5.14 -5.13 22.34
C CYS A 56 6.57 -5.43 22.80
N ASN A 57 6.91 -6.72 22.95
CA ASN A 57 8.30 -7.08 23.17
C ASN A 57 9.18 -6.76 21.93
N ALA A 58 10.51 -6.80 22.09
CA ALA A 58 11.44 -6.40 21.04
C ALA A 58 11.24 -7.17 19.72
N THR A 59 10.89 -8.46 19.78
CA THR A 59 10.64 -9.29 18.59
C THR A 59 9.34 -8.88 17.91
N GLN A 60 8.28 -8.70 18.67
CA GLN A 60 6.97 -8.27 18.15
C GLN A 60 7.07 -6.88 17.54
N ALA A 61 7.68 -5.93 18.25
CA ALA A 61 7.88 -4.57 17.74
C ALA A 61 8.70 -4.55 16.44
N HIS A 62 9.74 -5.40 16.36
CA HIS A 62 10.53 -5.53 15.14
C HIS A 62 9.70 -6.07 13.95
N GLN A 63 8.91 -7.13 14.17
CA GLN A 63 8.08 -7.71 13.12
C GLN A 63 7.02 -6.72 12.62
N ILE A 64 6.35 -6.00 13.53
CA ILE A 64 5.39 -4.95 13.17
C ILE A 64 6.09 -3.84 12.38
N ALA A 65 7.25 -3.36 12.84
CA ALA A 65 7.99 -2.30 12.16
C ALA A 65 8.43 -2.69 10.74
N VAL A 66 8.88 -3.93 10.55
CA VAL A 66 9.21 -4.47 9.21
C VAL A 66 7.94 -4.55 8.35
N GLY A 67 6.85 -5.09 8.90
CA GLY A 67 5.56 -5.16 8.21
C GLY A 67 5.04 -3.78 7.79
N LEU A 68 5.12 -2.78 8.66
CA LEU A 68 4.72 -1.40 8.34
C LEU A 68 5.59 -0.76 7.24
N ASN A 69 6.88 -1.05 7.22
CA ASN A 69 7.72 -0.62 6.10
C ASN A 69 7.31 -1.29 4.78
N GLU A 70 6.97 -2.57 4.79
CA GLU A 70 6.45 -3.29 3.63
C GLU A 70 5.05 -2.75 3.22
N THR A 71 4.22 -2.35 4.19
CA THR A 71 2.92 -1.69 3.95
C THR A 71 3.09 -0.38 3.19
N ILE A 72 4.02 0.46 3.63
CA ILE A 72 4.32 1.72 2.94
C ILE A 72 4.82 1.44 1.51
N GLN A 73 5.70 0.45 1.31
CA GLN A 73 6.18 0.06 -0.02
C GLN A 73 5.04 -0.44 -0.92
N LEU A 74 4.14 -1.27 -0.37
CA LEU A 74 2.98 -1.79 -1.08
C LEU A 74 2.04 -0.65 -1.52
N ALA A 75 1.72 0.27 -0.59
CA ALA A 75 0.87 1.43 -0.87
C ALA A 75 1.52 2.40 -1.86
N GLU A 76 2.82 2.66 -1.72
CA GLU A 76 3.58 3.52 -2.65
C GLU A 76 3.57 2.94 -4.07
N HIS A 77 3.83 1.63 -4.20
CA HIS A 77 3.78 0.96 -5.50
C HIS A 77 2.37 1.00 -6.12
N ALA A 78 1.33 0.71 -5.34
CA ALA A 78 -0.05 0.80 -5.79
C ALA A 78 -0.40 2.22 -6.28
N LYS A 79 -0.03 3.25 -5.53
CA LYS A 79 -0.17 4.65 -5.93
C LYS A 79 0.55 4.95 -7.24
N GLU A 80 1.81 4.53 -7.37
CA GLU A 80 2.62 4.75 -8.57
C GLU A 80 2.05 4.03 -9.79
N HIS A 81 1.54 2.81 -9.63
CA HIS A 81 0.83 2.08 -10.68
C HIS A 81 -0.37 2.91 -11.20
N VAL A 82 -1.20 3.42 -10.28
CA VAL A 82 -2.36 4.26 -10.64
C VAL A 82 -1.92 5.56 -11.29
N LEU A 83 -0.89 6.24 -10.76
CA LEU A 83 -0.37 7.48 -11.35
C LEU A 83 0.15 7.27 -12.78
N ARG A 84 0.77 6.12 -13.04
CA ARG A 84 1.35 5.80 -14.35
C ARG A 84 0.31 5.39 -15.37
N TYR A 85 -0.57 4.47 -15.01
CA TYR A 85 -1.47 3.80 -15.96
C TYR A 85 -2.90 4.30 -15.90
N LYS A 86 -3.34 4.84 -14.76
CA LYS A 86 -4.72 5.31 -14.53
C LYS A 86 -5.72 4.19 -14.91
N ASN A 87 -6.83 4.56 -15.52
CA ASN A 87 -7.86 3.63 -16.01
C ASN A 87 -7.47 2.90 -17.31
N SER A 88 -6.25 3.08 -17.84
CA SER A 88 -5.75 2.23 -18.92
C SER A 88 -5.22 0.89 -18.40
N SER A 89 -4.92 0.78 -17.12
CA SER A 89 -4.56 -0.48 -16.46
C SER A 89 -5.75 -1.43 -16.41
N GLU A 90 -5.54 -2.69 -16.85
CA GLU A 90 -6.56 -3.75 -16.72
C GLU A 90 -6.78 -4.12 -15.25
N ILE A 91 -5.71 -4.12 -14.45
CA ILE A 91 -5.81 -4.34 -13.00
C ILE A 91 -6.64 -3.23 -12.36
N TYR A 92 -6.38 -1.96 -12.69
CA TYR A 92 -7.18 -0.85 -12.17
C TYR A 92 -8.67 -1.02 -12.49
N ARG A 93 -8.99 -1.32 -13.75
CA ARG A 93 -10.40 -1.50 -14.16
C ARG A 93 -11.08 -2.68 -13.50
N ARG A 94 -10.35 -3.74 -13.17
CA ARG A 94 -10.89 -4.90 -12.46
C ARG A 94 -11.45 -4.51 -11.09
N TYR A 95 -10.76 -3.64 -10.36
CA TYR A 95 -11.11 -3.27 -8.99
C TYR A 95 -11.91 -1.97 -8.89
N PHE A 96 -11.76 -1.06 -9.83
CA PHE A 96 -12.35 0.28 -9.75
C PHE A 96 -13.21 0.66 -10.97
N GLY A 97 -13.30 -0.21 -11.98
CA GLY A 97 -14.00 0.11 -13.21
C GLY A 97 -13.40 1.33 -13.92
N ASP A 98 -14.28 2.19 -14.42
CA ASP A 98 -13.89 3.45 -15.09
C ASP A 98 -13.84 4.66 -14.15
N ARG A 99 -13.78 4.44 -12.83
CA ARG A 99 -13.79 5.51 -11.84
C ARG A 99 -12.55 6.39 -11.91
N PRO A 100 -12.68 7.69 -11.61
CA PRO A 100 -11.54 8.58 -11.57
C PRO A 100 -10.52 8.13 -10.50
N PRO A 101 -9.20 8.19 -10.80
CA PRO A 101 -8.18 7.61 -9.93
C PRO A 101 -7.84 8.43 -8.67
N TYR A 102 -8.43 9.59 -8.50
CA TYR A 102 -8.00 10.56 -7.46
C TYR A 102 -8.24 10.07 -6.03
N GLU A 103 -9.36 9.39 -5.76
CA GLU A 103 -9.64 8.81 -4.44
C GLU A 103 -8.67 7.68 -4.13
N VAL A 104 -8.45 6.78 -5.08
CA VAL A 104 -7.51 5.66 -4.95
C VAL A 104 -6.08 6.16 -4.69
N ILE A 105 -5.64 7.19 -5.43
CA ILE A 105 -4.34 7.84 -5.20
C ILE A 105 -4.29 8.43 -3.79
N GLY A 106 -5.34 9.13 -3.36
CA GLY A 106 -5.44 9.73 -2.03
C GLY A 106 -5.39 8.69 -0.90
N ALA A 107 -6.12 7.58 -1.07
CA ALA A 107 -6.14 6.48 -0.11
C ALA A 107 -4.75 5.86 0.11
N TYR A 108 -3.94 5.69 -0.93
CA TYR A 108 -2.57 5.21 -0.75
C TYR A 108 -1.61 6.32 -0.28
N ASP A 109 -1.80 7.56 -0.74
CA ASP A 109 -0.89 8.64 -0.38
C ASP A 109 -0.96 8.99 1.12
N ILE A 110 -2.11 8.84 1.76
CA ILE A 110 -2.21 9.02 3.22
C ILE A 110 -1.38 8.00 3.99
N ILE A 111 -1.28 6.75 3.50
CA ILE A 111 -0.41 5.71 4.08
C ILE A 111 1.08 6.06 3.88
N VAL A 112 1.44 6.58 2.70
CA VAL A 112 2.83 6.89 2.35
C VAL A 112 3.30 8.18 3.01
N SER A 113 2.55 9.26 2.83
CA SER A 113 2.97 10.63 3.11
C SER A 113 2.26 11.27 4.31
N GLY A 114 1.14 10.72 4.78
CA GLY A 114 0.34 11.28 5.86
C GLY A 114 1.04 11.24 7.22
N ASP A 115 0.51 12.03 8.16
CA ASP A 115 0.91 11.99 9.57
C ASP A 115 0.52 10.63 10.17
N LYS A 116 1.46 9.99 10.87
CA LYS A 116 1.28 8.65 11.44
C LYS A 116 1.02 8.67 12.96
N GLY A 117 0.95 9.87 13.55
CA GLY A 117 0.82 10.04 14.99
C GLY A 117 -0.53 9.60 15.58
N GLY A 118 -1.58 9.55 14.76
CA GLY A 118 -2.93 9.16 15.18
C GLY A 118 -3.23 7.66 15.19
N VAL A 119 -2.20 6.81 15.12
CA VAL A 119 -2.34 5.34 15.12
C VAL A 119 -1.35 4.71 16.10
N LEU A 120 -1.79 3.71 16.89
CA LEU A 120 -0.93 3.00 17.85
C LEU A 120 -1.13 1.48 17.72
N PHE A 121 -0.03 0.75 17.43
CA PHE A 121 -0.03 -0.70 17.37
C PHE A 121 0.29 -1.30 18.73
N ARG A 122 -0.56 -2.22 19.24
CA ARG A 122 -0.41 -2.88 20.53
C ARG A 122 -0.23 -4.38 20.38
N CYS A 123 0.40 -4.99 21.40
CA CYS A 123 0.62 -6.44 21.47
C CYS A 123 0.01 -7.09 22.72
N ASP A 124 -0.52 -6.30 23.65
CA ASP A 124 -1.36 -6.79 24.74
C ASP A 124 -2.81 -7.00 24.24
N ASN A 125 -3.60 -7.68 25.03
CA ASN A 125 -5.00 -8.02 24.65
C ASN A 125 -5.98 -7.36 25.62
N PRO A 126 -6.08 -6.01 25.65
CA PRO A 126 -6.89 -5.31 26.66
C PRO A 126 -8.39 -5.61 26.56
N ASP A 127 -8.87 -5.92 25.35
CA ASP A 127 -10.28 -6.19 25.08
C ASP A 127 -10.62 -7.68 25.12
N GLY A 128 -9.62 -8.56 25.23
CA GLY A 128 -9.79 -10.02 25.31
C GLY A 128 -10.02 -10.71 23.95
N ASN A 129 -10.12 -9.96 22.85
CA ASN A 129 -10.51 -10.50 21.53
C ASN A 129 -9.45 -11.45 20.93
N CYS A 130 -8.16 -11.30 21.27
CA CYS A 130 -7.14 -12.26 20.84
C CYS A 130 -7.33 -13.69 21.40
N ASN A 131 -8.27 -13.90 22.33
CA ASN A 131 -8.64 -15.23 22.83
C ASN A 131 -9.66 -15.91 21.92
N LEU A 132 -10.22 -15.19 20.94
CA LEU A 132 -11.16 -15.76 19.98
C LEU A 132 -10.39 -16.60 18.93
N PRO A 133 -10.95 -17.72 18.48
CA PRO A 133 -10.27 -18.57 17.52
C PRO A 133 -10.10 -17.86 16.18
N ASN A 134 -8.91 -17.99 15.61
CA ASN A 134 -8.51 -17.43 14.29
C ASN A 134 -8.38 -15.89 14.22
N TRP A 135 -8.38 -15.19 15.35
CA TRP A 135 -8.18 -13.74 15.35
C TRP A 135 -6.69 -13.37 15.22
N GLY A 136 -6.36 -12.65 14.14
CA GLY A 136 -5.01 -12.09 13.91
C GLY A 136 -4.79 -10.74 14.58
N GLY A 137 -5.87 -10.05 14.95
CA GLY A 137 -5.86 -8.75 15.62
C GLY A 137 -7.19 -8.05 15.43
N HIS A 138 -7.33 -6.86 16.01
CA HIS A 138 -8.56 -6.08 15.92
C HIS A 138 -8.29 -4.59 16.16
N TRP A 139 -9.10 -3.75 15.57
CA TRP A 139 -9.26 -2.37 15.98
C TRP A 139 -10.04 -2.34 17.31
N ARG A 140 -9.69 -1.42 18.21
CA ARG A 140 -10.34 -1.34 19.55
C ARG A 140 -11.68 -0.60 19.53
N GLY A 141 -12.06 -0.04 18.40
CA GLY A 141 -13.33 0.67 18.24
C GLY A 141 -13.45 1.86 19.22
N SER A 142 -14.63 2.04 19.78
CA SER A 142 -14.90 3.12 20.74
C SER A 142 -14.11 3.05 22.04
N ASN A 143 -13.45 1.94 22.35
CA ASN A 143 -12.62 1.82 23.56
C ASN A 143 -11.31 2.62 23.44
N ALA A 144 -10.74 2.65 22.23
CA ALA A 144 -9.56 3.45 21.90
C ALA A 144 -9.46 3.53 20.37
N THR A 145 -10.00 4.59 19.78
CA THR A 145 -10.19 4.76 18.33
C THR A 145 -8.87 4.86 17.55
N ASP A 146 -7.78 5.18 18.21
CA ASP A 146 -6.44 5.31 17.68
C ASP A 146 -5.58 4.03 17.86
N GLU A 147 -6.15 2.94 18.41
CA GLU A 147 -5.39 1.74 18.74
C GLU A 147 -5.86 0.51 17.96
N THR A 148 -4.89 -0.26 17.46
CA THR A 148 -5.11 -1.61 16.90
C THR A 148 -4.23 -2.63 17.61
N VAL A 149 -4.80 -3.80 17.90
CA VAL A 149 -4.14 -4.91 18.58
C VAL A 149 -3.69 -5.94 17.56
N ILE A 150 -2.44 -6.39 17.66
CA ILE A 150 -1.88 -7.49 16.89
C ILE A 150 -1.84 -8.73 17.79
N CYS A 151 -2.60 -9.76 17.44
CA CYS A 151 -2.65 -11.02 18.17
C CYS A 151 -1.52 -11.98 17.78
N ASP A 152 -1.23 -12.96 18.66
CA ASP A 152 -0.14 -13.93 18.47
C ASP A 152 -0.23 -14.71 17.15
N LEU A 153 -1.44 -14.94 16.63
CA LEU A 153 -1.66 -15.62 15.37
C LEU A 153 -0.96 -14.92 14.21
N SER A 154 -0.98 -13.59 14.16
CA SER A 154 -0.34 -12.80 13.11
C SER A 154 1.17 -13.06 13.05
N TYR A 155 1.85 -13.12 14.20
CA TYR A 155 3.30 -13.39 14.24
C TYR A 155 3.70 -14.78 13.74
N SER A 156 2.79 -15.74 13.77
CA SER A 156 3.03 -17.10 13.31
C SER A 156 2.59 -17.37 11.87
N THR A 157 1.67 -16.56 11.33
CA THR A 157 1.04 -16.83 10.04
C THR A 157 1.39 -15.82 8.95
N ARG A 158 1.67 -14.55 9.31
CA ARG A 158 1.98 -13.52 8.32
C ARG A 158 3.36 -13.70 7.71
N ARG A 159 3.46 -13.43 6.42
CA ARG A 159 4.68 -13.53 5.61
C ARG A 159 5.20 -12.14 5.21
N SER A 160 6.48 -12.08 4.85
CA SER A 160 7.05 -10.90 4.19
C SER A 160 6.51 -10.75 2.77
N LEU A 161 6.34 -9.50 2.33
CA LEU A 161 5.93 -9.16 0.98
C LEU A 161 6.88 -9.73 -0.10
N SER A 162 8.13 -9.96 0.25
CA SER A 162 9.12 -10.63 -0.62
C SER A 162 8.76 -12.07 -0.99
N GLN A 163 7.78 -12.68 -0.30
CA GLN A 163 7.28 -14.02 -0.60
C GLN A 163 6.00 -14.00 -1.47
N MET A 164 5.66 -12.85 -2.05
CA MET A 164 4.53 -12.75 -2.97
C MET A 164 4.64 -13.80 -4.08
N CYS A 165 3.52 -14.45 -4.41
CA CYS A 165 3.41 -15.56 -5.34
C CYS A 165 4.16 -16.86 -4.93
N ALA A 166 4.81 -16.89 -3.77
CA ALA A 166 5.45 -18.11 -3.28
C ALA A 166 4.46 -19.01 -2.54
N LEU A 167 4.81 -20.31 -2.45
CA LEU A 167 4.07 -21.32 -1.67
C LEU A 167 2.58 -21.45 -2.08
N GLY A 168 2.29 -21.27 -3.36
CA GLY A 168 0.94 -21.41 -3.91
C GLY A 168 0.01 -20.23 -3.62
N TYR A 169 0.54 -19.08 -3.21
CA TYR A 169 -0.28 -17.87 -3.03
C TYR A 169 -0.82 -17.37 -4.38
N ASN A 170 -2.12 -17.16 -4.42
CA ASN A 170 -2.87 -16.55 -5.53
C ASN A 170 -3.75 -15.44 -4.95
N VAL A 171 -3.74 -14.26 -5.58
CA VAL A 171 -4.45 -13.08 -5.05
C VAL A 171 -5.96 -13.32 -4.97
N ALA A 172 -6.55 -14.03 -5.94
CA ALA A 172 -7.99 -14.27 -5.99
C ALA A 172 -8.47 -15.35 -4.99
N GLU A 173 -7.61 -16.31 -4.62
CA GLU A 173 -8.03 -17.49 -3.87
C GLU A 173 -7.43 -17.55 -2.46
N SER A 174 -6.37 -16.78 -2.21
CA SER A 174 -5.68 -16.81 -0.93
C SER A 174 -6.12 -15.66 -0.04
N PRO A 175 -6.06 -15.81 1.30
CA PRO A 175 -6.38 -14.72 2.21
C PRO A 175 -5.50 -13.48 1.98
N THR A 176 -6.10 -12.31 1.89
CA THR A 176 -5.42 -11.02 1.69
C THR A 176 -4.45 -10.69 2.83
N ASN A 177 -4.76 -11.16 4.02
CA ASN A 177 -3.95 -10.99 5.23
C ASN A 177 -2.76 -11.98 5.35
N THR A 178 -2.42 -12.70 4.26
CA THR A 178 -1.25 -13.60 4.23
C THR A 178 0.06 -12.84 4.43
N PHE A 179 0.15 -11.62 3.94
CA PHE A 179 1.34 -10.77 4.08
C PHE A 179 1.13 -9.70 5.14
N TRP A 180 2.17 -9.43 5.93
CA TRP A 180 2.16 -8.31 6.87
C TRP A 180 1.74 -7.00 6.20
N ALA A 181 2.25 -6.75 4.99
CA ALA A 181 1.94 -5.54 4.24
C ALA A 181 0.45 -5.38 3.94
N GLY A 182 -0.21 -6.43 3.50
CA GLY A 182 -1.65 -6.42 3.22
C GLY A 182 -2.49 -6.31 4.50
N ASP A 183 -2.18 -7.14 5.51
CA ASP A 183 -2.87 -7.13 6.80
C ASP A 183 -2.81 -5.75 7.47
N LEU A 184 -1.63 -5.12 7.51
CA LEU A 184 -1.46 -3.81 8.15
C LEU A 184 -2.05 -2.67 7.30
N LEU A 185 -2.02 -2.76 5.97
CA LEU A 185 -2.67 -1.80 5.08
C LEU A 185 -4.17 -1.72 5.36
N HIS A 186 -4.83 -2.88 5.40
CA HIS A 186 -6.25 -2.99 5.69
C HIS A 186 -6.59 -2.43 7.09
N ARG A 187 -5.83 -2.80 8.13
CA ARG A 187 -5.99 -2.27 9.50
C ARG A 187 -5.86 -0.76 9.58
N LEU A 188 -4.92 -0.18 8.83
CA LEU A 188 -4.72 1.26 8.80
C LEU A 188 -5.93 1.98 8.23
N TYR A 189 -6.60 1.42 7.23
CA TYR A 189 -7.82 2.03 6.67
C TYR A 189 -8.98 2.11 7.65
N HIS A 190 -9.04 1.20 8.62
CA HIS A 190 -10.05 1.26 9.69
C HIS A 190 -9.70 2.24 10.83
N MET A 191 -8.51 2.81 10.84
CA MET A 191 -8.14 3.80 11.84
C MET A 191 -8.68 5.17 11.43
N PRO A 192 -9.48 5.87 12.29
CA PRO A 192 -10.08 7.16 11.92
C PRO A 192 -9.08 8.22 11.48
N ALA A 193 -7.84 8.19 11.99
CA ALA A 193 -6.78 9.10 11.57
C ALA A 193 -6.31 8.86 10.11
N ILE A 194 -6.57 7.69 9.54
CA ILE A 194 -6.16 7.28 8.20
C ILE A 194 -7.36 7.20 7.27
N GLY A 195 -8.36 6.38 7.59
CA GLY A 195 -9.52 6.12 6.74
C GLY A 195 -10.64 7.15 6.89
N TRP A 196 -10.60 7.99 7.94
CA TRP A 196 -11.55 9.07 8.22
C TRP A 196 -13.00 8.61 8.32
N GLU A 197 -13.24 7.37 8.73
CA GLU A 197 -14.59 6.75 8.69
C GLU A 197 -15.25 6.87 7.30
N TYR A 198 -14.44 6.98 6.26
CA TYR A 198 -14.84 7.07 4.86
C TYR A 198 -14.43 5.82 4.08
N ILE A 199 -13.27 5.23 4.43
CA ILE A 199 -12.86 3.93 3.91
C ILE A 199 -13.47 2.88 4.83
N GLU A 200 -14.42 2.10 4.28
CA GLU A 200 -15.20 1.10 5.01
C GLU A 200 -15.23 -0.23 4.26
N HIS A 201 -15.95 -1.22 4.78
CA HIS A 201 -16.23 -2.49 4.11
C HIS A 201 -17.51 -2.37 3.27
N PHE A 202 -17.38 -2.58 1.98
CA PHE A 202 -18.51 -2.71 1.05
C PHE A 202 -18.47 -4.05 0.30
N ALA A 203 -17.34 -4.73 0.37
CA ALA A 203 -17.08 -6.06 -0.14
C ALA A 203 -16.05 -6.76 0.75
N ASP A 204 -16.18 -8.08 0.98
CA ASP A 204 -15.35 -8.82 1.94
C ASP A 204 -14.41 -9.84 1.25
N ASP A 205 -14.67 -10.19 -0.03
CA ASP A 205 -13.87 -11.16 -0.76
C ASP A 205 -13.58 -10.74 -2.21
N TYR A 206 -12.80 -11.56 -2.91
CA TYR A 206 -12.35 -11.25 -4.27
C TYR A 206 -13.51 -11.10 -5.26
N GLU A 207 -14.53 -11.97 -5.18
CA GLU A 207 -15.67 -11.93 -6.10
C GLU A 207 -16.48 -10.65 -5.86
N GLU A 208 -16.73 -10.33 -4.60
CA GLU A 208 -17.49 -9.14 -4.21
C GLU A 208 -16.78 -7.84 -4.59
N VAL A 209 -15.45 -7.74 -4.43
CA VAL A 209 -14.72 -6.52 -4.86
C VAL A 209 -14.74 -6.34 -6.38
N VAL A 210 -14.70 -7.44 -7.16
CA VAL A 210 -14.82 -7.36 -8.62
C VAL A 210 -16.25 -6.99 -9.03
N GLU A 211 -17.27 -7.53 -8.37
CA GLU A 211 -18.67 -7.15 -8.60
C GLU A 211 -18.93 -5.68 -8.23
N LEU A 212 -18.37 -5.21 -7.11
CA LEU A 212 -18.45 -3.82 -6.68
C LEU A 212 -17.88 -2.86 -7.72
N ALA A 213 -16.78 -3.24 -8.38
CA ALA A 213 -16.17 -2.47 -9.47
C ALA A 213 -17.08 -2.32 -10.68
N LEU A 214 -17.91 -3.33 -10.97
CA LEU A 214 -18.86 -3.35 -12.10
C LEU A 214 -20.19 -2.69 -11.79
N SER A 215 -20.51 -2.49 -10.52
CA SER A 215 -21.77 -1.90 -10.06
C SER A 215 -21.84 -0.41 -10.41
N GLU A 216 -23.05 0.19 -10.40
CA GLU A 216 -23.22 1.64 -10.49
C GLU A 216 -22.81 2.36 -9.18
N ASN A 217 -22.62 1.60 -8.10
CA ASN A 217 -22.16 2.13 -6.83
C ASN A 217 -20.71 2.65 -6.96
N THR A 218 -20.40 3.78 -6.34
CA THR A 218 -19.07 4.41 -6.41
C THR A 218 -18.14 4.02 -5.28
N THR A 219 -18.54 3.10 -4.41
CA THR A 219 -17.84 2.77 -3.17
C THR A 219 -16.53 1.99 -3.37
N SER A 220 -16.30 1.35 -4.52
CA SER A 220 -15.06 0.57 -4.74
C SER A 220 -13.76 1.37 -4.54
N THR A 221 -13.78 2.69 -4.72
CA THR A 221 -12.58 3.55 -4.55
C THR A 221 -12.24 3.84 -3.10
N HIS A 222 -13.16 3.54 -2.19
CA HIS A 222 -12.99 3.68 -0.73
C HIS A 222 -13.49 2.45 0.05
N ASP A 223 -13.51 1.31 -0.62
CA ASP A 223 -13.66 -0.01 0.01
C ASP A 223 -12.28 -0.53 0.42
N SER A 224 -12.12 -0.90 1.70
CA SER A 224 -10.85 -1.31 2.29
C SER A 224 -10.28 -2.57 1.64
N ASP A 225 -11.14 -3.55 1.32
CA ASP A 225 -10.74 -4.80 0.69
C ASP A 225 -10.38 -4.60 -0.77
N THR A 226 -11.15 -3.80 -1.52
CA THR A 226 -10.81 -3.45 -2.91
C THR A 226 -9.44 -2.78 -3.01
N LEU A 227 -9.14 -1.83 -2.10
CA LEU A 227 -7.83 -1.19 -2.04
C LEU A 227 -6.73 -2.20 -1.69
N GLN A 228 -6.98 -3.11 -0.75
CA GLN A 228 -6.03 -4.14 -0.37
C GLN A 228 -5.75 -5.12 -1.52
N TYR A 229 -6.78 -5.68 -2.16
CA TYR A 229 -6.65 -6.59 -3.30
C TYR A 229 -5.91 -5.95 -4.47
N PHE A 230 -6.29 -4.73 -4.83
CA PHE A 230 -5.60 -3.99 -5.89
C PHE A 230 -4.11 -3.80 -5.61
N ALA A 231 -3.74 -3.41 -4.39
CA ALA A 231 -2.35 -3.21 -4.03
C ALA A 231 -1.54 -4.52 -4.13
N LEU A 232 -2.10 -5.63 -3.63
CA LEU A 232 -1.48 -6.95 -3.70
C LEU A 232 -1.33 -7.43 -5.15
N GLU A 233 -2.35 -7.24 -6.00
CA GLU A 233 -2.28 -7.67 -7.39
C GLU A 233 -1.34 -6.79 -8.22
N ALA A 234 -1.34 -5.48 -8.03
CA ALA A 234 -0.39 -4.58 -8.68
C ALA A 234 1.06 -4.94 -8.32
N TRP A 235 1.32 -5.22 -7.04
CA TRP A 235 2.64 -5.70 -6.60
C TRP A 235 3.00 -7.05 -7.22
N ALA A 236 2.08 -7.99 -7.23
CA ALA A 236 2.29 -9.32 -7.81
C ALA A 236 2.65 -9.21 -9.29
N TYR A 237 1.90 -8.41 -10.05
CA TYR A 237 2.03 -8.27 -11.49
C TYR A 237 3.26 -7.42 -11.91
N ASP A 238 3.56 -6.36 -11.19
CA ASP A 238 4.62 -5.44 -11.59
C ASP A 238 5.98 -5.83 -11.00
N ILE A 239 6.01 -6.39 -9.77
CA ILE A 239 7.23 -6.58 -8.98
C ILE A 239 7.58 -8.06 -8.79
N ALA A 240 6.65 -8.87 -8.27
CA ALA A 240 6.96 -10.25 -7.89
C ALA A 240 7.15 -11.16 -9.10
N VAL A 241 6.22 -11.13 -10.05
CA VAL A 241 6.28 -11.89 -11.32
C VAL A 241 5.86 -10.95 -12.46
N PRO A 242 6.78 -10.11 -12.97
CA PRO A 242 6.46 -9.05 -13.91
C PRO A 242 5.71 -9.52 -15.16
N GLY A 243 4.56 -8.89 -15.40
CA GLY A 243 3.69 -9.14 -16.54
C GLY A 243 2.83 -10.42 -16.44
N VAL A 244 2.90 -11.13 -15.31
CA VAL A 244 2.17 -12.39 -15.08
C VAL A 244 1.33 -12.32 -13.80
N GLY A 245 1.92 -11.94 -12.66
CA GLY A 245 1.28 -11.99 -11.35
C GLY A 245 1.28 -13.39 -10.72
N CYS A 246 0.49 -13.57 -9.66
CA CYS A 246 0.34 -14.84 -8.96
C CYS A 246 -0.83 -15.67 -9.55
N SER A 247 -0.74 -16.12 -10.79
CA SER A 247 -1.76 -16.96 -11.40
C SER A 247 -1.32 -18.43 -11.43
N GLU A 248 -2.26 -19.36 -11.26
CA GLU A 248 -1.96 -20.80 -11.41
C GLU A 248 -1.56 -21.18 -12.85
N GLU A 249 -1.99 -20.41 -13.85
CA GLU A 249 -1.68 -20.68 -15.26
C GLU A 249 -0.21 -20.51 -15.63
N SER A 250 0.59 -19.78 -14.81
CA SER A 250 2.00 -19.54 -15.10
C SER A 250 2.93 -20.75 -14.92
N HIS A 251 2.45 -21.84 -14.32
CA HIS A 251 3.26 -23.05 -14.14
C HIS A 251 3.06 -24.12 -15.23
N SER A 252 2.00 -24.02 -16.05
CA SER A 252 1.74 -25.00 -17.13
C SER A 252 2.33 -24.62 -18.49
N ASP A 253 2.54 -23.32 -18.78
CA ASP A 253 2.96 -22.88 -20.11
C ASP A 253 4.46 -22.69 -20.28
N ALA A 254 5.25 -22.67 -19.19
CA ALA A 254 6.70 -22.59 -19.26
C ALA A 254 7.39 -23.89 -19.75
N ALA A 255 6.64 -25.01 -19.86
CA ALA A 255 7.17 -26.30 -20.29
C ALA A 255 7.04 -26.57 -21.80
N THR A 256 6.34 -25.70 -22.57
CA THR A 256 5.99 -26.02 -23.96
C THR A 256 6.66 -25.17 -25.05
N SER A 257 7.48 -24.19 -24.69
CA SER A 257 8.12 -23.30 -25.69
C SER A 257 9.66 -23.41 -25.76
N SER A 258 10.22 -24.61 -25.61
CA SER A 258 11.62 -24.86 -25.96
C SER A 258 11.78 -26.16 -26.73
N SER A 259 11.54 -26.13 -28.04
CA SER A 259 12.00 -27.18 -28.93
C SER A 259 12.25 -26.60 -30.32
N SER A 260 13.48 -26.30 -30.60
CA SER A 260 14.15 -26.72 -31.84
C SER A 260 15.59 -26.20 -31.84
N ALA A 261 16.51 -27.01 -31.30
CA ALA A 261 17.92 -26.98 -31.69
C ALA A 261 18.31 -28.40 -32.11
N PRO A 262 19.12 -28.56 -33.15
CA PRO A 262 19.39 -29.86 -33.77
C PRO A 262 20.34 -30.73 -32.92
N ALA A 263 20.03 -32.03 -32.91
CA ALA A 263 20.74 -33.06 -32.18
C ALA A 263 22.19 -33.25 -32.62
N LEU A 264 23.09 -33.40 -31.65
CA LEU A 264 24.40 -34.03 -31.78
C LEU A 264 24.38 -35.36 -30.99
N PRO A 265 25.13 -36.39 -31.42
CA PRO A 265 24.88 -37.78 -31.02
C PRO A 265 25.36 -38.11 -29.61
N ALA A 266 24.67 -39.09 -29.05
CA ALA A 266 24.80 -39.63 -27.71
C ALA A 266 26.15 -40.32 -27.44
N ILE A 267 26.68 -40.07 -26.23
CA ILE A 267 27.61 -41.00 -25.54
C ILE A 267 26.88 -41.53 -24.32
N THR A 268 26.64 -42.84 -24.35
CA THR A 268 26.03 -43.64 -23.26
C THR A 268 27.05 -43.86 -22.13
N THR A 269 26.73 -43.42 -20.93
CA THR A 269 27.25 -43.97 -19.67
C THR A 269 26.11 -44.11 -18.65
N SER A 270 25.84 -45.37 -18.34
CA SER A 270 24.86 -45.77 -17.32
C SER A 270 25.37 -45.46 -15.91
N ALA A 271 24.59 -44.70 -15.12
CA ALA A 271 24.71 -44.70 -13.67
C ALA A 271 23.29 -44.65 -13.07
N SER A 272 22.90 -45.73 -12.42
CA SER A 272 21.69 -45.83 -11.61
C SER A 272 21.81 -44.93 -10.39
N ALA A 273 20.89 -43.98 -10.24
CA ALA A 273 20.67 -43.25 -9.00
C ALA A 273 19.22 -43.47 -8.56
N THR A 274 19.05 -44.14 -7.41
CA THR A 274 17.80 -44.35 -6.71
C THR A 274 17.29 -43.02 -6.19
N GLN A 275 16.17 -42.57 -6.73
CA GLN A 275 15.45 -41.40 -6.20
C GLN A 275 14.57 -41.83 -5.03
N THR A 276 14.91 -41.33 -3.84
CA THR A 276 14.05 -41.39 -2.66
C THR A 276 13.13 -40.16 -2.74
N GLN A 277 11.85 -40.38 -2.97
CA GLN A 277 10.80 -39.34 -2.89
C GLN A 277 10.61 -38.93 -1.43
N ALA A 278 10.79 -37.62 -1.16
CA ALA A 278 10.36 -37.02 0.08
C ALA A 278 8.84 -36.72 -0.01
N PRO A 279 8.07 -36.88 1.07
CA PRO A 279 6.64 -36.57 1.07
C PRO A 279 6.39 -35.07 0.97
N SER A 280 5.62 -34.65 -0.02
CA SER A 280 5.06 -33.30 -0.11
C SER A 280 4.02 -33.12 0.98
N SER A 281 4.35 -32.37 2.02
CA SER A 281 3.39 -31.89 2.99
C SER A 281 2.84 -30.54 2.48
N THR A 282 1.65 -30.56 1.92
CA THR A 282 0.82 -29.36 1.70
C THR A 282 0.39 -28.82 3.06
N LEU A 283 1.03 -27.75 3.51
CA LEU A 283 0.57 -26.95 4.65
C LEU A 283 -0.62 -26.11 4.17
N SER A 284 -1.84 -26.62 4.40
CA SER A 284 -3.05 -25.82 4.31
C SER A 284 -3.04 -24.84 5.50
N ILE A 285 -2.88 -23.55 5.23
CA ILE A 285 -3.06 -22.50 6.23
C ILE A 285 -4.56 -22.24 6.29
N PRO A 286 -5.21 -22.38 7.47
CA PRO A 286 -6.63 -22.06 7.58
C PRO A 286 -6.85 -20.56 7.36
N PRO A 287 -7.99 -20.14 6.77
CA PRO A 287 -8.33 -18.74 6.64
C PRO A 287 -8.40 -18.12 8.04
N VAL A 288 -7.77 -16.98 8.19
CA VAL A 288 -7.79 -16.19 9.42
C VAL A 288 -8.88 -15.14 9.24
N SER A 289 -9.96 -15.28 9.99
CA SER A 289 -11.03 -14.30 10.00
C SER A 289 -10.49 -12.98 10.57
N MET A 290 -10.69 -11.89 9.84
CA MET A 290 -10.64 -10.56 10.40
C MET A 290 -12.08 -10.19 10.72
N GLU A 291 -12.46 -10.21 11.98
CA GLU A 291 -13.71 -9.59 12.42
C GLU A 291 -13.34 -8.25 13.08
N TRP A 292 -14.06 -7.22 12.66
CA TRP A 292 -13.89 -5.83 13.08
C TRP A 292 -14.98 -5.41 14.08
#